data_5fe85c2bebd5ce5d40016a95963bc341
#
_entry.id   5fe85c2bebd5ce5d40016a95963bc341
#
_cell.length_a   1.000
_cell.length_b   1.000
_cell.length_c   1.000
_cell.angle_alpha   90.00
_cell.angle_beta   90.00
_cell.angle_gamma   90.00
#
_symmetry.space_group_name_H-M   'P 1'
#
loop_
_entity.id
_entity.type
_entity.pdbx_description
1 polymer ?
#
loop_
_entity_poly.entity_id
_entity_poly.type
_entity_poly.pdbx_seq_one_letter_code
_entity_poly.pdbx_strand_id
1 'polypeptide(L)'
;VTSSSRARSFGAAAAAYAQHRPGYPAAAVDWALAPVAGGALRLLDLAAGTGKLTEGLITRGTVTAVEPDPAMLAQLRARFPGVDALEGSAEAIPLPDASFDAVLVGQAWHWFDADRAFAEVARVLRPGGVLAVLWNGDDAHVDWVRGMYEAGCWNSTVVRAPDDEPSLPAHPAFTPDGFAQFTNPIPTTVDGLIASLRTHSWALTAEPAVREATFDRIRAYLATRPETAPGEFDHPLVTDVVRVVRRERGPYWNA
;
A
#
# COMPACT_ATOMS: atom_id res chain seq x y z
N VAL A 1 -6.74 16.19 -14.48
CA VAL A 1 -5.50 15.38 -14.36
C VAL A 1 -5.95 13.94 -14.26
N THR A 2 -5.63 13.11 -15.26
CA THR A 2 -6.02 11.69 -15.30
C THR A 2 -5.29 10.90 -14.20
N SER A 3 -5.90 9.83 -13.69
CA SER A 3 -5.34 8.91 -12.67
C SER A 3 -3.91 8.45 -13.02
N SER A 4 -3.66 8.17 -14.28
CA SER A 4 -2.35 7.77 -14.83
C SER A 4 -1.25 8.84 -14.71
N SER A 5 -1.57 10.15 -14.73
CA SER A 5 -0.57 11.21 -14.57
C SER A 5 -0.17 11.42 -13.11
N ARG A 6 -1.05 11.13 -12.17
CA ARG A 6 -0.78 11.18 -10.73
C ARG A 6 0.09 10.01 -10.27
N ALA A 7 -0.15 8.80 -10.78
CA ALA A 7 0.67 7.63 -10.48
C ALA A 7 2.16 7.85 -10.84
N ARG A 8 2.45 8.64 -11.89
CA ARG A 8 3.83 8.98 -12.31
C ARG A 8 4.44 10.18 -11.59
N SER A 9 3.71 10.89 -10.74
CA SER A 9 4.22 12.09 -10.04
C SER A 9 5.13 11.76 -8.86
N PHE A 10 5.20 10.50 -8.42
CA PHE A 10 5.99 10.05 -7.29
C PHE A 10 7.46 9.81 -7.63
N GLY A 11 7.82 9.69 -8.92
CA GLY A 11 9.19 9.39 -9.34
C GLY A 11 10.23 10.40 -8.86
N ALA A 12 9.91 11.70 -8.85
CA ALA A 12 10.80 12.74 -8.34
C ALA A 12 11.06 12.65 -6.82
N ALA A 13 10.16 11.98 -6.08
CA ALA A 13 10.26 11.75 -4.64
C ALA A 13 10.58 10.29 -4.28
N ALA A 14 10.92 9.44 -5.27
CA ALA A 14 11.09 7.99 -5.08
C ALA A 14 12.10 7.63 -3.98
N ALA A 15 13.22 8.35 -3.88
CA ALA A 15 14.23 8.11 -2.84
C ALA A 15 13.70 8.46 -1.44
N ALA A 16 13.03 9.60 -1.28
CA ALA A 16 12.40 9.99 -0.02
C ALA A 16 11.25 9.04 0.35
N TYR A 17 10.47 8.61 -0.63
CA TYR A 17 9.43 7.59 -0.47
C TYR A 17 10.01 6.27 0.04
N ALA A 18 11.08 5.77 -0.58
CA ALA A 18 11.75 4.55 -0.17
C ALA A 18 12.29 4.63 1.27
N GLN A 19 12.79 5.80 1.69
CA GLN A 19 13.37 6.00 3.01
C GLN A 19 12.32 6.14 4.12
N HIS A 20 11.24 6.91 3.88
CA HIS A 20 10.33 7.35 4.94
C HIS A 20 8.99 6.61 5.00
N ARG A 21 8.61 5.86 3.96
CA ARG A 21 7.37 5.11 3.99
C ARG A 21 7.51 3.79 4.76
N PRO A 22 6.49 3.43 5.55
CA PRO A 22 6.48 2.18 6.31
C PRO A 22 6.46 0.95 5.40
N GLY A 23 7.07 -0.14 5.89
CA GLY A 23 6.84 -1.48 5.37
C GLY A 23 5.52 -2.06 5.87
N TYR A 24 5.34 -3.36 5.70
CA TYR A 24 4.15 -4.09 6.12
C TYR A 24 4.52 -5.11 7.19
N PRO A 25 3.75 -5.25 8.28
CA PRO A 25 4.04 -6.23 9.32
C PRO A 25 3.95 -7.65 8.76
N ALA A 26 4.84 -8.53 9.23
CA ALA A 26 4.89 -9.93 8.80
C ALA A 26 3.52 -10.62 8.95
N ALA A 27 2.84 -10.38 10.06
CA ALA A 27 1.51 -10.94 10.33
C ALA A 27 0.46 -10.53 9.28
N ALA A 28 0.51 -9.29 8.76
CA ALA A 28 -0.39 -8.83 7.71
C ALA A 28 -0.15 -9.57 6.39
N VAL A 29 1.12 -9.75 6.02
CA VAL A 29 1.50 -10.51 4.80
C VAL A 29 1.15 -11.99 4.96
N ASP A 30 1.39 -12.58 6.13
CA ASP A 30 1.04 -13.98 6.40
C ASP A 30 -0.47 -14.21 6.33
N TRP A 31 -1.26 -13.30 6.90
CA TRP A 31 -2.72 -13.36 6.80
C TRP A 31 -3.19 -13.21 5.35
N ALA A 32 -2.60 -12.27 4.58
CA ALA A 32 -2.93 -12.09 3.17
C ALA A 32 -2.72 -13.36 2.35
N LEU A 33 -1.68 -14.15 2.65
CA LEU A 33 -1.30 -15.36 1.93
C LEU A 33 -1.94 -16.64 2.49
N ALA A 34 -2.61 -16.59 3.64
CA ALA A 34 -3.11 -17.78 4.33
C ALA A 34 -3.94 -18.76 3.47
N PRO A 35 -4.83 -18.30 2.54
CA PRO A 35 -5.61 -19.22 1.71
C PRO A 35 -4.79 -20.04 0.71
N VAL A 36 -3.60 -19.55 0.34
CA VAL A 36 -2.72 -20.20 -0.64
C VAL A 36 -1.47 -20.80 0.00
N ALA A 37 -1.34 -20.73 1.34
CA ALA A 37 -0.19 -21.28 2.06
C ALA A 37 -0.05 -22.80 1.87
N GLY A 38 1.18 -23.29 1.79
CA GLY A 38 1.45 -24.74 1.75
C GLY A 38 2.34 -25.23 0.62
N GLY A 39 3.03 -24.35 -0.11
CA GLY A 39 3.95 -24.71 -1.19
C GLY A 39 4.91 -23.58 -1.57
N ALA A 40 5.67 -23.78 -2.64
CA ALA A 40 6.48 -22.73 -3.24
C ALA A 40 5.55 -21.74 -3.96
N LEU A 41 5.26 -20.59 -3.33
CA LEU A 41 4.34 -19.59 -3.87
C LEU A 41 4.99 -18.78 -4.98
N ARG A 42 4.20 -18.46 -6.02
CA ARG A 42 4.50 -17.43 -7.01
C ARG A 42 3.67 -16.20 -6.71
N LEU A 43 4.32 -15.13 -6.34
CA LEU A 43 3.71 -13.92 -5.82
C LEU A 43 3.93 -12.76 -6.79
N LEU A 44 2.88 -11.99 -7.04
CA LEU A 44 2.96 -10.74 -7.80
C LEU A 44 2.79 -9.56 -6.85
N ASP A 45 3.79 -8.68 -6.78
CA ASP A 45 3.68 -7.35 -6.18
C ASP A 45 3.27 -6.37 -7.29
N LEU A 46 2.00 -5.95 -7.27
CA LEU A 46 1.41 -5.12 -8.34
C LEU A 46 1.37 -3.65 -7.91
N ALA A 47 1.91 -2.77 -8.76
CA ALA A 47 2.25 -1.39 -8.44
C ALA A 47 3.22 -1.31 -7.25
N ALA A 48 4.33 -2.05 -7.38
CA ALA A 48 5.25 -2.35 -6.31
C ALA A 48 6.04 -1.14 -5.78
N GLY A 49 6.03 -0.01 -6.53
CA GLY A 49 6.74 1.20 -6.15
C GLY A 49 8.24 0.93 -5.99
N THR A 50 8.78 1.32 -4.84
CA THR A 50 10.18 1.08 -4.48
C THR A 50 10.41 -0.27 -3.77
N GLY A 51 9.42 -1.17 -3.75
CA GLY A 51 9.53 -2.52 -3.20
C GLY A 51 9.29 -2.64 -1.69
N LYS A 52 8.48 -1.78 -1.09
CA LYS A 52 8.15 -1.87 0.35
C LYS A 52 7.39 -3.15 0.71
N LEU A 53 6.47 -3.60 -0.16
CA LEU A 53 5.75 -4.85 0.03
C LEU A 53 6.60 -6.03 -0.47
N THR A 54 7.33 -5.87 -1.57
CA THR A 54 8.30 -6.84 -2.09
C THR A 54 9.22 -7.39 -0.98
N GLU A 55 9.73 -6.53 -0.09
CA GLU A 55 10.60 -6.90 1.03
C GLU A 55 9.99 -7.98 1.93
N GLY A 56 8.70 -7.87 2.23
CA GLY A 56 7.98 -8.88 2.99
C GLY A 56 7.69 -10.15 2.20
N LEU A 57 7.52 -10.05 0.88
CA LEU A 57 7.13 -11.16 0.03
C LEU A 57 8.28 -12.11 -0.33
N ILE A 58 9.51 -11.60 -0.49
CA ILE A 58 10.68 -12.41 -0.91
C ILE A 58 11.04 -13.53 0.05
N THR A 59 10.61 -13.45 1.31
CA THR A 59 10.81 -14.52 2.31
C THR A 59 9.72 -15.60 2.28
N ARG A 60 8.68 -15.42 1.44
CA ARG A 60 7.48 -16.27 1.40
C ARG A 60 7.29 -16.99 0.06
N GLY A 61 8.00 -16.57 -0.98
CA GLY A 61 7.89 -17.19 -2.30
C GLY A 61 8.75 -16.51 -3.36
N THR A 62 8.60 -16.97 -4.58
CA THR A 62 9.19 -16.31 -5.75
C THR A 62 8.35 -15.09 -6.10
N VAL A 63 8.97 -13.92 -6.10
CA VAL A 63 8.29 -12.65 -6.35
C VAL A 63 8.60 -12.13 -7.74
N THR A 64 7.54 -11.75 -8.46
CA THR A 64 7.62 -10.84 -9.61
C THR A 64 7.00 -9.51 -9.19
N ALA A 65 7.58 -8.40 -9.60
CA ALA A 65 7.07 -7.06 -9.34
C ALA A 65 6.68 -6.35 -10.63
N VAL A 66 5.57 -5.62 -10.62
CA VAL A 66 5.12 -4.78 -11.74
C VAL A 66 4.92 -3.36 -11.24
N GLU A 67 5.57 -2.40 -11.92
CA GLU A 67 5.52 -0.98 -11.54
C GLU A 67 5.49 -0.08 -12.78
N PRO A 68 4.54 0.89 -12.89
CA PRO A 68 4.44 1.76 -14.05
C PRO A 68 5.41 2.95 -14.03
N ASP A 69 5.95 3.36 -12.87
CA ASP A 69 6.88 4.49 -12.78
C ASP A 69 8.33 4.00 -12.95
N PRO A 70 9.05 4.42 -14.02
CA PRO A 70 10.41 3.94 -14.25
C PRO A 70 11.42 4.31 -13.15
N ALA A 71 11.23 5.44 -12.44
CA ALA A 71 12.12 5.86 -11.37
C ALA A 71 11.93 5.01 -10.11
N MET A 72 10.68 4.67 -9.77
CA MET A 72 10.37 3.72 -8.70
C MET A 72 10.86 2.32 -9.03
N LEU A 73 10.62 1.86 -10.25
CA LEU A 73 11.08 0.56 -10.74
C LEU A 73 12.61 0.44 -10.68
N ALA A 74 13.33 1.50 -11.03
CA ALA A 74 14.80 1.53 -10.91
C ALA A 74 15.28 1.37 -9.46
N GLN A 75 14.60 2.00 -8.49
CA GLN A 75 14.89 1.86 -7.06
C GLN A 75 14.61 0.41 -6.58
N LEU A 76 13.48 -0.17 -7.01
CA LEU A 76 13.13 -1.55 -6.70
C LEU A 76 14.20 -2.52 -7.21
N ARG A 77 14.61 -2.40 -8.48
CA ARG A 77 15.65 -3.23 -9.10
C ARG A 77 16.99 -3.12 -8.38
N ALA A 78 17.37 -1.91 -7.99
CA ALA A 78 18.60 -1.68 -7.24
C ALA A 78 18.56 -2.33 -5.84
N ARG A 79 17.41 -2.29 -5.19
CA ARG A 79 17.21 -2.83 -3.84
C ARG A 79 17.05 -4.36 -3.83
N PHE A 80 16.42 -4.92 -4.85
CA PHE A 80 16.10 -6.34 -4.96
C PHE A 80 16.56 -6.93 -6.30
N PRO A 81 17.85 -7.07 -6.55
CA PRO A 81 18.38 -7.52 -7.86
C PRO A 81 17.98 -8.96 -8.23
N GLY A 82 17.49 -9.74 -7.26
CA GLY A 82 16.98 -11.11 -7.48
C GLY A 82 15.48 -11.19 -7.79
N VAL A 83 14.77 -10.06 -7.82
CA VAL A 83 13.35 -9.99 -8.14
C VAL A 83 13.17 -9.67 -9.62
N ASP A 84 12.32 -10.44 -10.33
CA ASP A 84 11.91 -10.12 -11.68
C ASP A 84 10.97 -8.90 -11.65
N ALA A 85 11.47 -7.74 -12.08
CA ALA A 85 10.78 -6.46 -11.96
C ALA A 85 10.53 -5.86 -13.35
N LEU A 86 9.25 -5.73 -13.71
CA LEU A 86 8.77 -5.35 -15.03
C LEU A 86 8.05 -4.01 -15.01
N GLU A 87 8.19 -3.24 -16.09
CA GLU A 87 7.36 -2.06 -16.30
C GLU A 87 5.96 -2.50 -16.78
N GLY A 88 4.90 -1.99 -16.14
CA GLY A 88 3.52 -2.31 -16.49
C GLY A 88 2.53 -1.65 -15.54
N SER A 89 1.24 -1.74 -15.88
CA SER A 89 0.16 -1.21 -15.05
C SER A 89 -0.80 -2.30 -14.60
N ALA A 90 -1.65 -1.98 -13.62
CA ALA A 90 -2.67 -2.91 -13.13
C ALA A 90 -3.73 -3.24 -14.19
N GLU A 91 -3.94 -2.34 -15.15
CA GLU A 91 -4.90 -2.47 -16.25
C GLU A 91 -4.34 -3.21 -17.49
N ALA A 92 -3.02 -3.50 -17.48
CA ALA A 92 -2.32 -4.22 -18.54
C ALA A 92 -1.07 -4.89 -17.94
N ILE A 93 -1.26 -6.01 -17.26
CA ILE A 93 -0.19 -6.76 -16.58
C ILE A 93 0.61 -7.56 -17.63
N PRO A 94 1.93 -7.31 -17.81
CA PRO A 94 2.74 -7.94 -18.85
C PRO A 94 3.20 -9.37 -18.48
N LEU A 95 2.27 -10.19 -17.98
CA LEU A 95 2.54 -11.52 -17.42
C LEU A 95 1.51 -12.53 -17.93
N PRO A 96 1.86 -13.83 -18.00
CA PRO A 96 0.99 -14.88 -18.52
C PRO A 96 -0.24 -15.14 -17.64
N ASP A 97 -1.27 -15.73 -18.25
CA ASP A 97 -2.48 -16.20 -17.56
C ASP A 97 -2.14 -17.26 -16.52
N ALA A 98 -2.90 -17.30 -15.43
CA ALA A 98 -2.88 -18.32 -14.38
C ALA A 98 -1.45 -18.66 -13.89
N SER A 99 -0.60 -17.64 -13.76
CA SER A 99 0.82 -17.80 -13.43
C SER A 99 1.15 -17.49 -11.96
N PHE A 100 0.20 -16.93 -11.19
CA PHE A 100 0.42 -16.54 -9.80
C PHE A 100 -0.57 -17.17 -8.83
N ASP A 101 -0.07 -17.43 -7.63
CA ASP A 101 -0.85 -17.94 -6.50
C ASP A 101 -1.50 -16.79 -5.75
N ALA A 102 -0.81 -15.65 -5.65
CA ALA A 102 -1.34 -14.44 -5.08
C ALA A 102 -0.85 -13.20 -5.83
N VAL A 103 -1.72 -12.19 -5.90
CA VAL A 103 -1.43 -10.82 -6.29
C VAL A 103 -1.63 -9.94 -5.07
N LEU A 104 -0.62 -9.16 -4.71
CA LEU A 104 -0.69 -8.24 -3.59
C LEU A 104 -0.49 -6.81 -4.09
N VAL A 105 -1.26 -5.88 -3.51
CA VAL A 105 -1.22 -4.45 -3.84
C VAL A 105 -1.03 -3.65 -2.57
N GLY A 106 0.08 -2.93 -2.46
CA GLY A 106 0.37 -2.07 -1.33
C GLY A 106 0.12 -0.59 -1.65
N GLN A 107 -0.81 0.08 -0.95
CA GLN A 107 -1.07 1.53 -1.06
C GLN A 107 -1.48 2.04 -2.45
N ALA A 108 -1.83 1.18 -3.41
CA ALA A 108 -1.98 1.60 -4.81
C ALA A 108 -3.39 1.41 -5.39
N TRP A 109 -4.22 0.56 -4.79
CA TRP A 109 -5.52 0.17 -5.37
C TRP A 109 -6.41 1.36 -5.78
N HIS A 110 -6.43 2.43 -4.99
CA HIS A 110 -7.25 3.62 -5.25
C HIS A 110 -6.82 4.44 -6.48
N TRP A 111 -5.71 4.07 -7.13
CA TRP A 111 -5.24 4.67 -8.38
C TRP A 111 -5.71 3.90 -9.63
N PHE A 112 -6.21 2.68 -9.46
CA PHE A 112 -6.55 1.79 -10.55
C PHE A 112 -7.93 2.09 -11.13
N ASP A 113 -8.08 1.79 -12.42
CA ASP A 113 -9.38 1.49 -13.01
C ASP A 113 -9.80 0.11 -12.46
N ALA A 114 -10.70 0.09 -11.50
CA ALA A 114 -11.00 -1.12 -10.73
C ALA A 114 -11.49 -2.27 -11.64
N ASP A 115 -12.36 -2.00 -12.60
CA ASP A 115 -12.92 -3.05 -13.49
C ASP A 115 -11.82 -3.69 -14.35
N ARG A 116 -10.95 -2.87 -14.94
CA ARG A 116 -9.83 -3.33 -15.75
C ARG A 116 -8.77 -4.05 -14.92
N ALA A 117 -8.46 -3.51 -13.74
CA ALA A 117 -7.51 -4.12 -12.82
C ALA A 117 -8.00 -5.48 -12.32
N PHE A 118 -9.28 -5.61 -11.94
CA PHE A 118 -9.86 -6.89 -11.56
C PHE A 118 -9.79 -7.92 -12.69
N ALA A 119 -10.07 -7.51 -13.93
CA ALA A 119 -10.00 -8.41 -15.10
C ALA A 119 -8.57 -8.95 -15.29
N GLU A 120 -7.56 -8.10 -15.23
CA GLU A 120 -6.15 -8.47 -15.38
C GLU A 120 -5.65 -9.32 -14.19
N VAL A 121 -5.99 -8.93 -12.96
CA VAL A 121 -5.67 -9.71 -11.77
C VAL A 121 -6.32 -11.10 -11.83
N ALA A 122 -7.60 -11.18 -12.25
CA ALA A 122 -8.26 -12.47 -12.46
C ALA A 122 -7.59 -13.28 -13.57
N ARG A 123 -7.06 -12.66 -14.62
CA ARG A 123 -6.35 -13.34 -15.70
C ARG A 123 -5.05 -13.98 -15.20
N VAL A 124 -4.21 -13.23 -14.48
CA VAL A 124 -2.88 -13.69 -14.05
C VAL A 124 -2.90 -14.62 -12.84
N LEU A 125 -3.90 -14.52 -11.95
CA LEU A 125 -4.09 -15.45 -10.84
C LEU A 125 -4.52 -16.83 -11.38
N ARG A 126 -4.10 -17.90 -10.75
CA ARG A 126 -4.70 -19.22 -10.93
C ARG A 126 -6.09 -19.28 -10.26
N PRO A 127 -7.00 -20.18 -10.68
CA PRO A 127 -8.24 -20.44 -9.93
C PRO A 127 -7.94 -20.75 -8.45
N GLY A 128 -8.71 -20.18 -7.52
CA GLY A 128 -8.45 -20.26 -6.08
C GLY A 128 -7.30 -19.36 -5.58
N GLY A 129 -6.63 -18.61 -6.46
CA GLY A 129 -5.60 -17.64 -6.08
C GLY A 129 -6.19 -16.42 -5.38
N VAL A 130 -5.34 -15.69 -4.69
CA VAL A 130 -5.70 -14.56 -3.80
C VAL A 130 -5.32 -13.22 -4.40
N LEU A 131 -6.23 -12.25 -4.33
CA LEU A 131 -5.90 -10.83 -4.37
C LEU A 131 -5.98 -10.27 -2.96
N ALA A 132 -4.89 -9.67 -2.46
CA ALA A 132 -4.88 -8.96 -1.20
C ALA A 132 -4.42 -7.50 -1.41
N VAL A 133 -5.17 -6.57 -0.84
CA VAL A 133 -4.84 -5.14 -0.89
C VAL A 133 -4.53 -4.66 0.53
N LEU A 134 -3.39 -4.01 0.68
CA LEU A 134 -2.85 -3.57 1.96
C LEU A 134 -2.74 -2.03 1.98
N TRP A 135 -3.18 -1.42 3.09
CA TRP A 135 -3.01 0.00 3.36
C TRP A 135 -2.40 0.22 4.73
N ASN A 136 -1.34 1.01 4.80
CA ASN A 136 -0.87 1.57 6.05
C ASN A 136 -1.58 2.91 6.27
N GLY A 137 -2.09 3.11 7.46
CA GLY A 137 -2.72 4.33 7.91
C GLY A 137 -2.33 4.65 9.35
N ASP A 138 -2.56 5.87 9.74
CA ASP A 138 -2.39 6.28 11.14
C ASP A 138 -3.47 5.63 12.01
N ASP A 139 -3.10 5.20 13.22
CA ASP A 139 -4.06 4.64 14.17
C ASP A 139 -4.94 5.75 14.75
N ALA A 140 -6.14 5.89 14.19
CA ALA A 140 -7.12 6.89 14.61
C ALA A 140 -7.72 6.65 16.02
N HIS A 141 -7.47 5.50 16.64
CA HIS A 141 -7.87 5.25 18.04
C HIS A 141 -6.95 5.96 19.03
N VAL A 142 -5.76 6.38 18.58
CA VAL A 142 -4.78 7.08 19.44
C VAL A 142 -5.06 8.59 19.45
N ASP A 143 -5.39 9.13 20.63
CA ASP A 143 -5.83 10.52 20.79
C ASP A 143 -4.87 11.56 20.23
N TRP A 144 -3.58 11.43 20.52
CA TRP A 144 -2.60 12.39 20.03
C TRP A 144 -2.44 12.36 18.51
N VAL A 145 -2.66 11.21 17.88
CA VAL A 145 -2.65 11.08 16.41
C VAL A 145 -3.82 11.84 15.80
N ARG A 146 -5.04 11.68 16.34
CA ARG A 146 -6.20 12.49 15.92
C ARG A 146 -5.95 13.98 16.09
N GLY A 147 -5.44 14.38 17.27
CA GLY A 147 -5.12 15.79 17.56
C GLY A 147 -4.06 16.38 16.62
N MET A 148 -3.12 15.57 16.12
CA MET A 148 -2.16 15.99 15.10
C MET A 148 -2.85 16.40 13.80
N TYR A 149 -3.86 15.66 13.36
CA TYR A 149 -4.63 15.99 12.16
C TYR A 149 -5.47 17.24 12.34
N GLU A 150 -6.11 17.37 13.52
CA GLU A 150 -6.88 18.56 13.88
C GLU A 150 -6.00 19.80 13.90
N ALA A 151 -4.83 19.72 14.53
CA ALA A 151 -3.84 20.80 14.59
C ALA A 151 -3.35 21.22 13.19
N GLY A 152 -3.18 20.26 12.29
CA GLY A 152 -2.85 20.52 10.90
C GLY A 152 -3.97 21.22 10.13
N CYS A 153 -5.16 21.36 10.66
CA CYS A 153 -6.38 21.76 9.94
C CYS A 153 -6.62 20.87 8.72
N TRP A 154 -6.32 19.62 8.87
CA TRP A 154 -6.36 18.66 7.78
C TRP A 154 -7.73 17.96 7.81
N ASN A 155 -8.66 18.42 6.98
CA ASN A 155 -9.87 17.68 6.67
C ASN A 155 -9.48 16.42 5.89
N SER A 156 -9.00 15.43 6.60
CA SER A 156 -8.48 14.26 5.94
C SER A 156 -9.59 13.23 5.73
N THR A 157 -9.90 13.01 4.48
CA THR A 157 -10.34 11.70 3.99
C THR A 157 -9.27 10.60 4.19
N VAL A 158 -8.14 10.92 4.82
CA VAL A 158 -6.98 10.04 5.04
C VAL A 158 -7.05 9.36 6.41
N VAL A 159 -7.65 9.98 7.42
CA VAL A 159 -7.98 9.30 8.68
C VAL A 159 -9.34 8.66 8.49
N ARG A 160 -9.34 7.38 8.23
CA ARG A 160 -10.58 6.61 8.22
C ARG A 160 -11.21 6.65 9.59
N ALA A 161 -12.55 6.72 9.66
CA ALA A 161 -13.24 6.55 10.93
C ALA A 161 -12.84 5.20 11.54
N PRO A 162 -12.66 5.12 12.87
CA PRO A 162 -12.17 3.92 13.53
C PRO A 162 -12.92 2.63 13.17
N ASP A 163 -14.21 2.74 12.86
CA ASP A 163 -15.09 1.61 12.56
C ASP A 163 -15.35 1.42 11.06
N ASP A 164 -14.63 2.17 10.18
CA ASP A 164 -14.83 2.10 8.73
C ASP A 164 -13.90 1.06 8.12
N GLU A 165 -14.41 -0.15 7.92
CA GLU A 165 -13.66 -1.23 7.27
C GLU A 165 -13.48 -0.96 5.77
N PRO A 166 -12.26 -1.01 5.24
CA PRO A 166 -12.04 -0.92 3.80
C PRO A 166 -12.66 -2.11 3.09
N SER A 167 -13.19 -1.87 1.91
CA SER A 167 -13.71 -2.93 1.06
C SER A 167 -13.25 -2.73 -0.38
N LEU A 168 -13.20 -3.83 -1.12
CA LEU A 168 -13.02 -3.78 -2.57
C LEU A 168 -14.39 -3.81 -3.24
N PRO A 169 -14.55 -3.14 -4.40
CA PRO A 169 -15.77 -3.27 -5.21
C PRO A 169 -16.07 -4.74 -5.51
N ALA A 170 -17.35 -5.10 -5.51
CA ALA A 170 -17.76 -6.45 -5.90
C ALA A 170 -17.40 -6.72 -7.36
N HIS A 171 -16.79 -7.86 -7.65
CA HIS A 171 -16.47 -8.27 -9.01
C HIS A 171 -16.79 -9.74 -9.22
N PRO A 172 -17.42 -10.15 -10.38
CA PRO A 172 -17.92 -11.51 -10.59
C PRO A 172 -16.84 -12.60 -10.55
N ALA A 173 -15.60 -12.26 -10.86
CA ALA A 173 -14.47 -13.20 -10.82
C ALA A 173 -13.97 -13.52 -9.41
N PHE A 174 -14.41 -12.79 -8.38
CA PHE A 174 -13.89 -12.91 -7.03
C PHE A 174 -14.99 -13.18 -6.00
N THR A 175 -14.59 -13.83 -4.91
CA THR A 175 -15.41 -14.00 -3.71
C THR A 175 -14.71 -13.24 -2.57
N PRO A 176 -15.41 -12.38 -1.80
CA PRO A 176 -14.86 -11.79 -0.59
C PRO A 176 -14.38 -12.88 0.37
N ASP A 177 -13.22 -12.67 0.98
CA ASP A 177 -12.61 -13.63 1.91
C ASP A 177 -12.22 -12.99 3.26
N GLY A 178 -12.41 -11.70 3.41
CA GLY A 178 -12.36 -11.02 4.70
C GLY A 178 -11.49 -9.78 4.73
N PHE A 179 -11.51 -9.18 5.90
CA PHE A 179 -10.74 -8.02 6.33
C PHE A 179 -10.00 -8.35 7.61
N ALA A 180 -8.79 -7.82 7.78
CA ALA A 180 -8.06 -7.84 9.04
C ALA A 180 -7.20 -6.58 9.17
N GLN A 181 -7.02 -6.12 10.42
CA GLN A 181 -6.18 -5.00 10.75
C GLN A 181 -5.03 -5.45 11.66
N PHE A 182 -3.84 -4.91 11.43
CA PHE A 182 -2.62 -5.24 12.17
C PHE A 182 -1.94 -3.97 12.65
N THR A 183 -1.48 -3.95 13.90
CA THR A 183 -0.65 -2.87 14.41
C THR A 183 0.68 -2.83 13.67
N ASN A 184 1.15 -1.63 13.35
CA ASN A 184 2.39 -1.39 12.61
C ASN A 184 3.14 -0.16 13.15
N PRO A 185 3.44 -0.09 14.47
CA PRO A 185 4.12 1.06 15.04
C PRO A 185 5.52 1.21 14.45
N ILE A 186 5.94 2.46 14.20
CA ILE A 186 7.23 2.76 13.58
C ILE A 186 8.02 3.69 14.48
N PRO A 187 9.23 3.29 14.93
CA PRO A 187 10.14 4.19 15.62
C PRO A 187 10.46 5.40 14.73
N THR A 188 10.27 6.59 15.25
CA THR A 188 10.49 7.84 14.54
C THR A 188 10.80 8.99 15.50
N THR A 189 11.14 10.14 14.93
CA THR A 189 11.22 11.43 15.59
C THR A 189 10.19 12.39 15.01
N VAL A 190 9.99 13.56 15.62
CA VAL A 190 9.11 14.59 15.05
C VAL A 190 9.55 14.96 13.62
N ASP A 191 10.86 15.10 13.39
CA ASP A 191 11.36 15.41 12.05
C ASP A 191 11.17 14.23 11.06
N GLY A 192 11.36 13.00 11.52
CA GLY A 192 11.10 11.80 10.72
C GLY A 192 9.62 11.67 10.34
N LEU A 193 8.71 11.94 11.28
CA LEU A 193 7.28 11.97 11.02
C LEU A 193 6.91 13.05 9.99
N ILE A 194 7.41 14.28 10.14
CA ILE A 194 7.19 15.35 9.16
C ILE A 194 7.77 14.97 7.78
N ALA A 195 8.95 14.35 7.73
CA ALA A 195 9.54 13.89 6.48
C ALA A 195 8.65 12.82 5.80
N SER A 196 8.07 11.91 6.57
CA SER A 196 7.08 10.93 6.06
C SER A 196 5.83 11.63 5.53
N LEU A 197 5.24 12.57 6.29
CA LEU A 197 4.06 13.32 5.87
C LEU A 197 4.29 14.14 4.59
N ARG A 198 5.50 14.64 4.36
CA ARG A 198 5.90 15.34 3.12
C ARG A 198 5.81 14.45 1.87
N THR A 199 5.84 13.13 2.02
CA THR A 199 5.70 12.18 0.91
C THR A 199 4.24 11.86 0.56
N HIS A 200 3.26 12.36 1.32
CA HIS A 200 1.84 12.15 1.04
C HIS A 200 1.38 12.99 -0.16
N SER A 201 0.43 12.47 -0.92
CA SER A 201 -0.07 13.10 -2.15
C SER A 201 -0.54 14.54 -1.95
N TRP A 202 -1.23 14.84 -0.83
CA TRP A 202 -1.65 16.20 -0.50
C TRP A 202 -0.46 17.15 -0.34
N ALA A 203 0.60 16.71 0.34
CA ALA A 203 1.79 17.55 0.57
C ALA A 203 2.55 17.81 -0.74
N LEU A 204 2.53 16.86 -1.67
CA LEU A 204 3.15 17.01 -3.00
C LEU A 204 2.36 17.98 -3.90
N THR A 205 1.05 18.12 -3.67
CA THR A 205 0.15 18.94 -4.50
C THR A 205 -0.28 20.26 -3.86
N ALA A 206 -0.06 20.44 -2.55
CA ALA A 206 -0.41 21.65 -1.83
C ALA A 206 0.50 22.82 -2.20
N GLU A 207 -0.06 24.02 -2.15
CA GLU A 207 0.72 25.26 -2.25
C GLU A 207 1.82 25.31 -1.18
N PRO A 208 3.08 25.69 -1.52
CA PRO A 208 4.21 25.62 -0.59
C PRO A 208 3.96 26.31 0.75
N ALA A 209 3.38 27.51 0.75
CA ALA A 209 3.10 28.28 1.96
C ALA A 209 2.07 27.58 2.87
N VAL A 210 1.01 26.99 2.28
CA VAL A 210 -0.02 26.24 3.01
C VAL A 210 0.56 24.97 3.59
N ARG A 211 1.38 24.26 2.83
CA ARG A 211 2.07 23.05 3.27
C ARG A 211 2.97 23.31 4.47
N GLU A 212 3.86 24.31 4.38
CA GLU A 212 4.79 24.62 5.49
C GLU A 212 4.02 25.10 6.73
N ALA A 213 3.03 25.97 6.60
CA ALA A 213 2.19 26.38 7.72
C ALA A 213 1.46 25.20 8.39
N THR A 214 1.07 24.18 7.61
CA THR A 214 0.48 22.95 8.16
C THR A 214 1.50 22.18 8.97
N PHE A 215 2.71 21.98 8.46
CA PHE A 215 3.77 21.29 9.20
C PHE A 215 4.21 22.04 10.46
N ASP A 216 4.23 23.37 10.43
CA ASP A 216 4.55 24.18 11.61
C ASP A 216 3.49 24.01 12.71
N ARG A 217 2.20 23.97 12.37
CA ARG A 217 1.13 23.68 13.33
C ARG A 217 1.26 22.27 13.91
N ILE A 218 1.55 21.26 13.07
CA ILE A 218 1.76 19.89 13.53
C ILE A 218 2.97 19.82 14.46
N ARG A 219 4.11 20.46 14.14
CA ARG A 219 5.27 20.53 15.03
C ARG A 219 4.95 21.17 16.37
N ALA A 220 4.25 22.32 16.34
CA ALA A 220 3.85 23.02 17.57
C ALA A 220 2.95 22.14 18.44
N TYR A 221 2.01 21.42 17.85
CA TYR A 221 1.17 20.47 18.58
C TYR A 221 1.99 19.32 19.19
N LEU A 222 2.82 18.65 18.38
CA LEU A 222 3.65 17.53 18.83
C LEU A 222 4.60 17.95 19.97
N ALA A 223 5.14 19.17 19.94
CA ALA A 223 5.99 19.70 21.01
C ALA A 223 5.28 19.81 22.38
N THR A 224 3.95 19.78 22.42
CA THR A 224 3.16 19.80 23.66
C THR A 224 2.77 18.40 24.15
N ARG A 225 3.10 17.34 23.41
CA ARG A 225 2.66 15.97 23.71
C ARG A 225 3.72 15.19 24.49
N PRO A 226 3.33 14.54 25.61
CA PRO A 226 4.26 13.72 26.37
C PRO A 226 4.77 12.51 25.58
N GLU A 227 3.97 12.01 24.64
CA GLU A 227 4.29 10.85 23.80
C GLU A 227 5.49 11.12 22.87
N THR A 228 5.67 12.38 22.43
CA THR A 228 6.75 12.78 21.50
C THR A 228 7.90 13.53 22.20
N ALA A 229 7.76 13.82 23.50
CA ALA A 229 8.76 14.55 24.30
C ALA A 229 10.13 13.84 24.43
N PRO A 230 10.22 12.47 24.43
CA PRO A 230 11.51 11.77 24.53
C PRO A 230 12.45 11.96 23.33
N GLY A 231 11.94 12.52 22.23
CA GLY A 231 12.70 12.69 20.97
C GLY A 231 12.48 11.55 19.99
N GLU A 232 12.72 10.30 20.36
CA GLU A 232 12.29 9.10 19.64
C GLU A 232 11.00 8.55 20.28
N PHE A 233 10.04 8.17 19.43
CA PHE A 233 8.76 7.59 19.84
C PHE A 233 8.24 6.64 18.77
N ASP A 234 7.36 5.73 19.15
CA ASP A 234 6.65 4.90 18.19
C ASP A 234 5.46 5.67 17.61
N HIS A 235 5.49 5.92 16.29
CA HIS A 235 4.33 6.44 15.57
C HIS A 235 3.33 5.31 15.37
N PRO A 236 2.13 5.38 15.97
CA PRO A 236 1.15 4.30 15.89
C PRO A 236 0.54 4.27 14.49
N LEU A 237 0.87 3.23 13.75
CA LEU A 237 0.24 2.92 12.47
C LEU A 237 -0.54 1.61 12.58
N VAL A 238 -1.49 1.45 11.67
CA VAL A 238 -2.18 0.19 11.41
C VAL A 238 -2.02 -0.18 9.94
N THR A 239 -1.99 -1.48 9.67
CA THR A 239 -2.07 -2.04 8.33
C THR A 239 -3.40 -2.74 8.16
N ASP A 240 -4.24 -2.19 7.31
CA ASP A 240 -5.49 -2.80 6.87
C ASP A 240 -5.22 -3.74 5.70
N VAL A 241 -5.83 -4.91 5.72
CA VAL A 241 -5.74 -5.91 4.65
C VAL A 241 -7.14 -6.37 4.26
N VAL A 242 -7.48 -6.17 3.00
CA VAL A 242 -8.70 -6.75 2.40
C VAL A 242 -8.30 -7.86 1.45
N ARG A 243 -8.99 -8.98 1.53
CA ARG A 243 -8.68 -10.18 0.76
C ARG A 243 -9.90 -10.70 0.02
N VAL A 244 -9.68 -11.05 -1.25
CA VAL A 244 -10.68 -11.73 -2.09
C VAL A 244 -10.01 -12.92 -2.79
N VAL A 245 -10.77 -13.99 -3.02
CA VAL A 245 -10.29 -15.21 -3.68
C VAL A 245 -10.86 -15.28 -5.08
N ARG A 246 -10.01 -15.56 -6.07
CA ARG A 246 -10.43 -15.83 -7.44
C ARG A 246 -11.30 -17.09 -7.48
N ARG A 247 -12.52 -16.96 -8.03
CA ARG A 247 -13.44 -18.10 -8.19
C ARG A 247 -12.82 -19.16 -9.09
N GLU A 248 -13.09 -20.41 -8.80
CA GLU A 248 -12.84 -21.50 -9.74
C GLU A 248 -13.72 -21.31 -10.98
N ARG A 249 -13.21 -21.67 -12.17
CA ARG A 249 -14.04 -21.69 -13.36
C ARG A 249 -15.13 -22.73 -13.16
N GLY A 250 -16.36 -22.30 -12.94
CA GLY A 250 -17.50 -23.22 -12.97
C GLY A 250 -17.63 -23.86 -14.35
N PRO A 251 -18.25 -25.04 -14.46
CA PRO A 251 -18.37 -25.80 -15.72
C PRO A 251 -19.16 -25.08 -16.84
N TYR A 252 -19.66 -23.86 -16.63
CA TYR A 252 -20.52 -23.11 -17.55
C TYR A 252 -19.89 -21.88 -18.20
N TRP A 253 -18.56 -21.67 -18.12
CA TRP A 253 -17.87 -20.56 -18.77
C TRP A 253 -17.25 -20.98 -20.10
N ASN A 254 -18.04 -21.56 -20.99
CA ASN A 254 -17.73 -21.73 -22.42
C ASN A 254 -18.79 -20.96 -23.21
N ALA A 255 -18.56 -19.68 -23.44
CA ALA A 255 -19.21 -18.96 -24.54
C ALA A 255 -18.32 -17.74 -24.90
#